data_5986a75b91bd05b7461b3ff1de7aa5ea
#
_entry.id   5986a75b91bd05b7461b3ff1de7aa5ea
#
_cell.length_a   1.000
_cell.length_b   1.000
_cell.length_c   1.000
_cell.angle_alpha   90.00
_cell.angle_beta   90.00
_cell.angle_gamma   90.00
#
_symmetry.space_group_name_H-M   'P 1'
#
loop_
_entity.id
_entity.type
_entity.pdbx_description
1 polymer ?
#
loop_
_entity_poly.entity_id
_entity_poly.type
_entity_poly.pdbx_seq_one_letter_code
_entity_poly.pdbx_strand_id
1 'polypeptide(L)'
;MKASLLKKIYLSPLGMPIHLIQAFIGRVFRPFMVYGYYDKSQKRFRKYTRISSTALLSDNEHISIGDNCWIWHHSILDGSNGIRIGKGVQIGAWVGIFTHSSHIAIRLHGDNYLQVDRDDRVGYVRGSVTIGDYTFIGAGAKILPGVEIGSGCVISAGAMVTRDVPDHSIAAGSPAKVIGSTIDLDRGYLEIDGIREQYFNQDAV
;
A
#
# COMPACT_ATOMS: atom_id res chain seq x y z
N MET A 1 -10.82 41.28 -0.81
CA MET A 1 -9.84 40.41 -0.13
C MET A 1 -8.43 40.90 -0.45
N LYS A 2 -7.65 41.33 0.56
CA LYS A 2 -6.23 41.72 0.35
C LYS A 2 -5.41 40.48 0.03
N ALA A 3 -4.74 40.47 -1.11
CA ALA A 3 -3.83 39.38 -1.47
C ALA A 3 -2.75 39.23 -0.40
N SER A 4 -2.47 38.00 0.06
CA SER A 4 -1.44 37.73 1.07
C SER A 4 -0.08 38.27 0.56
N LEU A 5 0.79 38.67 1.48
CA LEU A 5 2.14 39.15 1.17
C LEU A 5 2.90 38.17 0.26
N LEU A 6 2.80 36.89 0.52
CA LEU A 6 3.35 35.80 -0.32
C LEU A 6 2.87 35.89 -1.76
N LYS A 7 1.57 36.08 -2.02
CA LYS A 7 1.03 36.22 -3.38
C LYS A 7 1.60 37.44 -4.11
N LYS A 8 1.81 38.55 -3.40
CA LYS A 8 2.44 39.73 -4.00
C LYS A 8 3.90 39.51 -4.40
N ILE A 9 4.66 38.74 -3.58
CA ILE A 9 6.04 38.36 -3.89
C ILE A 9 6.10 37.46 -5.13
N TYR A 10 5.24 36.44 -5.21
CA TYR A 10 5.19 35.52 -6.36
C TYR A 10 4.78 36.21 -7.68
N LEU A 11 3.97 37.26 -7.61
CA LEU A 11 3.54 38.05 -8.79
C LEU A 11 4.49 39.20 -9.14
N SER A 12 5.56 39.40 -8.37
CA SER A 12 6.62 40.38 -8.63
C SER A 12 7.75 39.74 -9.47
N PRO A 13 8.72 40.54 -9.98
CA PRO A 13 9.92 40.00 -10.63
C PRO A 13 10.73 39.00 -9.83
N LEU A 14 10.54 38.96 -8.49
CA LEU A 14 11.16 37.97 -7.61
C LEU A 14 10.50 36.59 -7.69
N GLY A 15 9.32 36.46 -8.28
CA GLY A 15 8.61 35.19 -8.41
C GLY A 15 9.39 34.16 -9.24
N MET A 16 10.05 34.61 -10.31
CA MET A 16 10.82 33.73 -11.18
C MET A 16 12.04 33.09 -10.49
N PRO A 17 12.95 33.87 -9.84
CA PRO A 17 14.06 33.27 -9.07
C PRO A 17 13.57 32.31 -7.95
N ILE A 18 12.51 32.67 -7.25
CA ILE A 18 11.91 31.78 -6.22
C ILE A 18 11.42 30.46 -6.86
N HIS A 19 10.73 30.52 -8.01
CA HIS A 19 10.30 29.34 -8.74
C HIS A 19 11.49 28.45 -9.13
N LEU A 20 12.57 29.04 -9.67
CA LEU A 20 13.77 28.27 -10.06
C LEU A 20 14.42 27.57 -8.88
N ILE A 21 14.50 28.23 -7.72
CA ILE A 21 15.02 27.64 -6.49
C ILE A 21 14.12 26.46 -6.04
N GLN A 22 12.80 26.66 -6.01
CA GLN A 22 11.86 25.62 -5.63
C GLN A 22 11.88 24.44 -6.61
N ALA A 23 11.96 24.70 -7.92
CA ALA A 23 12.07 23.67 -8.95
C ALA A 23 13.38 22.88 -8.81
N PHE A 24 14.48 23.56 -8.49
CA PHE A 24 15.76 22.89 -8.22
C PHE A 24 15.68 22.02 -6.97
N ILE A 25 15.14 22.54 -5.85
CA ILE A 25 14.93 21.77 -4.62
C ILE A 25 14.05 20.54 -4.91
N GLY A 26 12.92 20.71 -5.60
CA GLY A 26 12.05 19.61 -5.97
C GLY A 26 12.70 18.58 -6.90
N ARG A 27 13.68 18.99 -7.72
CA ARG A 27 14.46 18.07 -8.56
C ARG A 27 15.50 17.27 -7.77
N VAL A 28 16.12 17.90 -6.75
CA VAL A 28 17.12 17.26 -5.89
C VAL A 28 16.47 16.30 -4.90
N PHE A 29 15.32 16.67 -4.31
CA PHE A 29 14.60 15.87 -3.31
C PHE A 29 13.46 15.05 -3.92
N ARG A 30 13.65 14.53 -5.14
CA ARG A 30 12.68 13.61 -5.76
C ARG A 30 12.52 12.35 -4.92
N PRO A 31 11.30 11.77 -4.86
CA PRO A 31 11.12 10.43 -4.31
C PRO A 31 12.05 9.43 -5.00
N PHE A 32 12.70 8.57 -4.24
CA PHE A 32 13.58 7.52 -4.76
C PHE A 32 13.26 6.18 -4.11
N MET A 33 13.68 5.11 -4.76
CA MET A 33 13.55 3.77 -4.21
C MET A 33 14.76 3.44 -3.33
N VAL A 34 14.50 3.06 -2.10
CA VAL A 34 15.50 2.53 -1.18
C VAL A 34 15.67 1.05 -1.49
N TYR A 35 16.91 0.62 -1.73
CA TYR A 35 17.26 -0.77 -2.05
C TYR A 35 17.63 -1.51 -0.77
N GLY A 36 16.97 -2.65 -0.56
CA GLY A 36 17.07 -3.42 0.67
C GLY A 36 16.10 -2.90 1.74
N TYR A 37 15.62 -3.81 2.57
CA TYR A 37 14.72 -3.51 3.69
C TYR A 37 15.12 -4.36 4.89
N TYR A 38 15.24 -3.74 6.07
CA TYR A 38 15.40 -4.49 7.31
C TYR A 38 14.03 -4.75 7.94
N ASP A 39 13.56 -5.98 7.80
CA ASP A 39 12.32 -6.45 8.41
C ASP A 39 12.53 -6.57 9.93
N LYS A 40 11.99 -5.61 10.66
CA LYS A 40 12.12 -5.56 12.13
C LYS A 40 11.35 -6.68 12.80
N SER A 41 10.21 -7.10 12.24
CA SER A 41 9.36 -8.16 12.79
C SER A 41 10.06 -9.52 12.76
N GLN A 42 10.80 -9.78 11.68
CA GLN A 42 11.53 -11.03 11.43
C GLN A 42 13.03 -10.92 11.75
N LYS A 43 13.51 -9.71 12.11
CA LYS A 43 14.95 -9.39 12.34
C LYS A 43 15.84 -9.84 11.18
N ARG A 44 15.38 -9.62 9.94
CA ARG A 44 16.03 -10.10 8.73
C ARG A 44 16.17 -9.00 7.68
N PHE A 45 17.36 -8.92 7.03
CA PHE A 45 17.58 -8.04 5.89
C PHE A 45 17.07 -8.67 4.58
N ARG A 46 16.15 -7.97 3.89
CA ARG A 46 15.55 -8.35 2.61
C ARG A 46 16.27 -7.64 1.48
N LYS A 47 17.31 -8.26 0.94
CA LYS A 47 18.23 -7.65 -0.03
C LYS A 47 17.55 -7.15 -1.31
N TYR A 48 16.55 -7.87 -1.78
CA TYR A 48 15.90 -7.56 -3.06
C TYR A 48 14.58 -6.80 -2.93
N THR A 49 14.15 -6.50 -1.72
CA THR A 49 12.97 -5.70 -1.45
C THR A 49 13.31 -4.21 -1.58
N ARG A 50 12.42 -3.45 -2.23
CA ARG A 50 12.59 -2.02 -2.50
C ARG A 50 11.38 -1.26 -1.99
N ILE A 51 11.63 -0.23 -1.20
CA ILE A 51 10.57 0.59 -0.62
C ILE A 51 10.86 2.06 -0.94
N SER A 52 9.84 2.78 -1.40
CA SER A 52 9.99 4.21 -1.66
C SER A 52 10.37 5.00 -0.40
N SER A 53 11.23 6.00 -0.58
CA SER A 53 11.56 6.97 0.48
C SER A 53 10.35 7.76 0.99
N THR A 54 9.23 7.75 0.27
CA THR A 54 7.98 8.42 0.64
C THR A 54 6.88 7.48 1.10
N ALA A 55 7.16 6.17 1.19
CA ALA A 55 6.22 5.22 1.80
C ALA A 55 6.26 5.36 3.33
N LEU A 56 5.08 5.42 3.95
CA LEU A 56 4.93 5.46 5.40
C LEU A 56 4.61 4.06 5.92
N LEU A 57 5.49 3.53 6.76
CA LEU A 57 5.29 2.28 7.48
C LEU A 57 5.16 2.62 8.98
N SER A 58 3.93 2.75 9.47
CA SER A 58 3.67 2.98 10.89
C SER A 58 3.76 1.66 11.66
N ASP A 59 4.26 1.69 12.89
CA ASP A 59 4.43 0.50 13.73
C ASP A 59 5.12 -0.66 12.98
N ASN A 60 6.24 -0.33 12.33
CA ASN A 60 6.90 -1.22 11.37
C ASN A 60 7.50 -2.49 11.99
N GLU A 61 7.57 -2.59 13.31
CA GLU A 61 7.89 -3.81 14.04
C GLU A 61 6.79 -4.90 13.93
N HIS A 62 5.57 -4.51 13.56
CA HIS A 62 4.45 -5.42 13.30
C HIS A 62 4.20 -5.63 11.81
N ILE A 63 5.08 -5.08 10.93
CA ILE A 63 4.99 -5.27 9.48
C ILE A 63 6.06 -6.26 9.04
N SER A 64 5.64 -7.41 8.52
CA SER A 64 6.52 -8.39 7.88
C SER A 64 6.42 -8.28 6.36
N ILE A 65 7.56 -8.13 5.68
CA ILE A 65 7.62 -8.01 4.22
C ILE A 65 8.59 -9.06 3.67
N GLY A 66 8.14 -9.84 2.70
CA GLY A 66 8.93 -10.86 2.01
C GLY A 66 10.07 -10.31 1.14
N ASP A 67 10.82 -11.22 0.52
CA ASP A 67 11.85 -10.87 -0.45
C ASP A 67 11.24 -10.49 -1.82
N ASN A 68 11.98 -9.76 -2.65
CA ASN A 68 11.56 -9.30 -3.99
C ASN A 68 10.28 -8.43 -4.02
N CYS A 69 9.95 -7.77 -2.93
CA CYS A 69 8.82 -6.87 -2.88
C CYS A 69 9.18 -5.48 -3.40
N TRP A 70 8.18 -4.80 -3.95
CA TRP A 70 8.30 -3.44 -4.41
C TRP A 70 7.15 -2.59 -3.89
N ILE A 71 7.44 -1.61 -3.02
CA ILE A 71 6.45 -0.69 -2.47
C ILE A 71 6.72 0.71 -3.03
N TRP A 72 5.78 1.19 -3.86
CA TRP A 72 5.91 2.43 -4.60
C TRP A 72 5.61 3.66 -3.74
N HIS A 73 5.73 4.84 -4.36
CA HIS A 73 5.64 6.16 -3.72
C HIS A 73 4.31 6.43 -3.03
N HIS A 74 4.37 7.14 -1.90
CA HIS A 74 3.22 7.68 -1.16
C HIS A 74 2.23 6.62 -0.66
N SER A 75 2.66 5.38 -0.54
CA SER A 75 1.85 4.33 0.07
C SER A 75 1.91 4.39 1.58
N ILE A 76 0.81 4.01 2.25
CA ILE A 76 0.67 3.99 3.72
C ILE A 76 0.37 2.56 4.14
N LEU A 77 1.22 2.00 5.00
CA LEU A 77 1.06 0.71 5.64
C LEU A 77 0.92 0.93 7.15
N ASP A 78 -0.28 0.76 7.67
CA ASP A 78 -0.57 0.89 9.09
C ASP A 78 -0.41 -0.46 9.79
N GLY A 79 0.73 -0.67 10.43
CA GLY A 79 1.08 -1.91 11.13
C GLY A 79 0.46 -2.08 12.51
N SER A 80 -0.38 -1.17 13.00
CA SER A 80 -0.84 -1.14 14.39
C SER A 80 -1.54 -2.45 14.87
N ASN A 81 -2.09 -3.24 13.95
CA ASN A 81 -2.66 -4.56 14.25
C ASN A 81 -2.04 -5.69 13.38
N GLY A 82 -0.88 -5.42 12.78
CA GLY A 82 -0.10 -6.40 12.04
C GLY A 82 -0.39 -6.43 10.53
N ILE A 83 0.70 -6.41 9.74
CA ILE A 83 0.65 -6.62 8.30
C ILE A 83 1.66 -7.71 7.93
N ARG A 84 1.21 -8.66 7.11
CA ARG A 84 2.07 -9.69 6.51
C ARG A 84 2.00 -9.59 5.00
N ILE A 85 3.13 -9.38 4.37
CA ILE A 85 3.29 -9.30 2.91
C ILE A 85 4.22 -10.42 2.47
N GLY A 86 3.76 -11.28 1.57
CA GLY A 86 4.50 -12.40 1.00
C GLY A 86 5.67 -11.95 0.12
N LYS A 87 6.37 -12.89 -0.51
CA LYS A 87 7.47 -12.61 -1.45
C LYS A 87 6.92 -12.14 -2.80
N GLY A 88 7.71 -11.35 -3.52
CA GLY A 88 7.37 -10.92 -4.88
C GLY A 88 6.18 -9.97 -5.01
N VAL A 89 5.64 -9.47 -3.91
CA VAL A 89 4.48 -8.57 -3.92
C VAL A 89 4.89 -7.20 -4.44
N GLN A 90 4.07 -6.66 -5.35
CA GLN A 90 4.25 -5.31 -5.87
C GLN A 90 3.07 -4.42 -5.46
N ILE A 91 3.39 -3.30 -4.82
CA ILE A 91 2.41 -2.32 -4.34
C ILE A 91 2.59 -1.02 -5.11
N GLY A 92 1.56 -0.61 -5.83
CA GLY A 92 1.50 0.62 -6.61
C GLY A 92 1.56 1.87 -5.73
N ALA A 93 1.62 3.04 -6.37
CA ALA A 93 1.61 4.31 -5.65
C ALA A 93 0.28 4.59 -4.96
N TRP A 94 0.32 5.35 -3.85
CA TRP A 94 -0.86 5.80 -3.08
C TRP A 94 -1.76 4.67 -2.56
N VAL A 95 -1.23 3.47 -2.42
CA VAL A 95 -1.94 2.36 -1.78
C VAL A 95 -2.03 2.62 -0.28
N GLY A 96 -3.21 2.34 0.30
CA GLY A 96 -3.40 2.34 1.75
C GLY A 96 -3.73 0.94 2.26
N ILE A 97 -2.96 0.45 3.21
CA ILE A 97 -3.24 -0.78 3.94
C ILE A 97 -3.49 -0.39 5.39
N PHE A 98 -4.72 -0.59 5.84
CA PHE A 98 -5.17 -0.16 7.15
C PHE A 98 -5.56 -1.36 8.00
N THR A 99 -5.08 -1.39 9.23
CA THR A 99 -5.36 -2.47 10.19
C THR A 99 -6.31 -2.04 11.30
N HIS A 100 -6.80 -0.80 11.24
CA HIS A 100 -7.84 -0.30 12.15
C HIS A 100 -8.74 0.74 11.51
N SER A 101 -9.92 0.97 12.15
CA SER A 101 -10.81 2.07 11.81
C SER A 101 -11.69 2.46 12.99
N SER A 102 -11.83 3.74 13.24
CA SER A 102 -12.65 4.30 14.32
C SER A 102 -14.04 4.75 13.87
N HIS A 103 -14.43 4.50 12.62
CA HIS A 103 -15.62 5.09 12.00
C HIS A 103 -16.95 4.78 12.73
N ILE A 104 -17.02 3.69 13.51
CA ILE A 104 -18.18 3.38 14.37
C ILE A 104 -17.95 3.98 15.76
N ALA A 105 -16.80 3.72 16.36
CA ALA A 105 -16.48 4.11 17.73
C ALA A 105 -16.62 5.63 17.97
N ILE A 106 -16.23 6.48 17.00
CA ILE A 106 -16.34 7.93 17.13
C ILE A 106 -17.79 8.39 17.34
N ARG A 107 -18.76 7.72 16.71
CA ARG A 107 -20.18 8.03 16.90
C ARG A 107 -20.74 7.47 18.22
N LEU A 108 -20.27 6.29 18.62
CA LEU A 108 -20.76 5.65 19.84
C LEU A 108 -20.27 6.34 21.11
N HIS A 109 -19.05 6.86 21.10
CA HIS A 109 -18.44 7.51 22.26
C HIS A 109 -18.61 9.05 22.26
N GLY A 110 -18.93 9.69 21.12
CA GLY A 110 -19.10 11.14 21.02
C GLY A 110 -17.92 11.90 21.65
N ASP A 111 -18.21 12.89 22.47
CA ASP A 111 -17.21 13.72 23.14
C ASP A 111 -16.30 12.93 24.11
N ASN A 112 -16.75 11.77 24.56
CA ASN A 112 -15.96 10.88 25.43
C ASN A 112 -14.95 10.01 24.67
N TYR A 113 -14.90 10.08 23.34
CA TYR A 113 -14.05 9.21 22.52
C TYR A 113 -12.58 9.20 22.95
N LEU A 114 -12.03 10.37 23.26
CA LEU A 114 -10.64 10.50 23.70
C LEU A 114 -10.40 10.12 25.17
N GLN A 115 -11.45 10.02 25.98
CA GLN A 115 -11.38 9.66 27.40
C GLN A 115 -11.41 8.13 27.61
N VAL A 116 -11.88 7.38 26.60
CA VAL A 116 -11.94 5.92 26.64
C VAL A 116 -10.64 5.35 26.07
N ASP A 117 -10.02 4.43 26.80
CA ASP A 117 -8.82 3.76 26.34
C ASP A 117 -9.06 3.06 24.99
N ARG A 118 -8.05 3.06 24.12
CA ARG A 118 -8.15 2.52 22.77
C ARG A 118 -8.70 1.10 22.73
N ASP A 119 -8.34 0.28 23.74
CA ASP A 119 -8.72 -1.12 23.79
C ASP A 119 -10.16 -1.34 24.25
N ASP A 120 -10.72 -0.37 24.98
CA ASP A 120 -12.08 -0.40 25.51
C ASP A 120 -13.10 0.29 24.59
N ARG A 121 -12.66 0.89 23.48
CA ARG A 121 -13.54 1.60 22.54
C ARG A 121 -14.47 0.62 21.80
N VAL A 122 -15.72 0.59 22.19
CA VAL A 122 -16.75 -0.15 21.48
C VAL A 122 -16.89 0.34 20.05
N GLY A 123 -16.89 -0.58 19.07
CA GLY A 123 -16.98 -0.23 17.65
C GLY A 123 -15.67 0.24 17.02
N TYR A 124 -14.54 0.10 17.73
CA TYR A 124 -13.22 0.30 17.13
C TYR A 124 -12.82 -0.96 16.37
N VAL A 125 -12.89 -0.89 15.04
CA VAL A 125 -12.58 -2.03 14.17
C VAL A 125 -11.08 -2.26 14.14
N ARG A 126 -10.65 -3.50 14.31
CA ARG A 126 -9.25 -3.94 14.23
C ARG A 126 -9.16 -5.24 13.44
N GLY A 127 -8.07 -5.44 12.75
CA GLY A 127 -7.77 -6.70 12.07
C GLY A 127 -6.45 -6.62 11.34
N SER A 128 -5.63 -7.66 11.44
CA SER A 128 -4.41 -7.79 10.65
C SER A 128 -4.75 -7.91 9.17
N VAL A 129 -3.80 -7.50 8.31
CA VAL A 129 -3.92 -7.69 6.87
C VAL A 129 -2.83 -8.65 6.40
N THR A 130 -3.23 -9.64 5.59
CA THR A 130 -2.30 -10.58 4.95
C THR A 130 -2.40 -10.44 3.43
N ILE A 131 -1.25 -10.41 2.74
CA ILE A 131 -1.14 -10.41 1.29
C ILE A 131 -0.22 -11.57 0.90
N GLY A 132 -0.75 -12.49 0.11
CA GLY A 132 -0.03 -13.67 -0.38
C GLY A 132 1.06 -13.35 -1.38
N ASP A 133 1.85 -14.35 -1.72
CA ASP A 133 3.01 -14.24 -2.61
C ASP A 133 2.61 -13.78 -4.02
N TYR A 134 3.50 -13.02 -4.68
CA TYR A 134 3.37 -12.59 -6.09
C TYR A 134 2.06 -11.88 -6.43
N THR A 135 1.45 -11.22 -5.46
CA THR A 135 0.24 -10.41 -5.64
C THR A 135 0.60 -8.99 -6.06
N PHE A 136 -0.15 -8.44 -7.00
CA PHE A 136 -0.05 -7.07 -7.45
C PHE A 136 -1.18 -6.21 -6.86
N ILE A 137 -0.83 -5.12 -6.20
CA ILE A 137 -1.78 -4.14 -5.67
C ILE A 137 -1.70 -2.87 -6.52
N GLY A 138 -2.73 -2.61 -7.30
CA GLY A 138 -2.83 -1.47 -8.20
C GLY A 138 -2.81 -0.13 -7.46
N ALA A 139 -2.32 0.91 -8.15
CA ALA A 139 -2.19 2.25 -7.59
C ALA A 139 -3.51 2.78 -7.01
N GLY A 140 -3.44 3.43 -5.85
CA GLY A 140 -4.61 4.02 -5.19
C GLY A 140 -5.55 3.04 -4.51
N ALA A 141 -5.31 1.73 -4.58
CA ALA A 141 -6.13 0.73 -3.88
C ALA A 141 -6.08 0.93 -2.35
N LYS A 142 -7.17 0.56 -1.68
CA LYS A 142 -7.30 0.59 -0.23
C LYS A 142 -7.66 -0.80 0.27
N ILE A 143 -6.88 -1.33 1.22
CA ILE A 143 -7.11 -2.61 1.87
C ILE A 143 -7.58 -2.31 3.30
N LEU A 144 -8.75 -2.84 3.66
CA LEU A 144 -9.36 -2.56 4.95
C LEU A 144 -8.96 -3.57 6.03
N PRO A 145 -9.20 -3.26 7.32
CA PRO A 145 -8.82 -4.11 8.44
C PRO A 145 -9.42 -5.53 8.34
N GLY A 146 -8.59 -6.54 8.63
CA GLY A 146 -9.00 -7.93 8.69
C GLY A 146 -9.03 -8.66 7.35
N VAL A 147 -8.59 -8.01 6.26
CA VAL A 147 -8.62 -8.62 4.91
C VAL A 147 -7.43 -9.55 4.69
N GLU A 148 -7.70 -10.71 4.12
CA GLU A 148 -6.72 -11.63 3.56
C GLU A 148 -6.80 -11.64 2.04
N ILE A 149 -5.68 -11.35 1.37
CA ILE A 149 -5.54 -11.45 -0.09
C ILE A 149 -4.61 -12.62 -0.38
N GLY A 150 -5.07 -13.53 -1.20
CA GLY A 150 -4.32 -14.72 -1.61
C GLY A 150 -3.11 -14.42 -2.46
N SER A 151 -2.41 -15.48 -2.87
CA SER A 151 -1.23 -15.43 -3.74
C SER A 151 -1.63 -15.28 -5.22
N GLY A 152 -0.76 -14.64 -5.99
CA GLY A 152 -0.97 -14.47 -7.44
C GLY A 152 -2.18 -13.62 -7.81
N CYS A 153 -2.65 -12.75 -6.91
CA CYS A 153 -3.81 -11.90 -7.16
C CYS A 153 -3.43 -10.60 -7.87
N VAL A 154 -4.40 -10.02 -8.55
CA VAL A 154 -4.37 -8.65 -9.05
C VAL A 154 -5.49 -7.84 -8.40
N ILE A 155 -5.12 -6.87 -7.58
CA ILE A 155 -6.05 -5.86 -7.08
C ILE A 155 -5.95 -4.66 -8.01
N SER A 156 -7.05 -4.34 -8.68
CA SER A 156 -7.10 -3.25 -9.67
C SER A 156 -6.85 -1.88 -9.03
N ALA A 157 -6.34 -0.95 -9.82
CA ALA A 157 -6.12 0.42 -9.36
C ALA A 157 -7.40 1.06 -8.82
N GLY A 158 -7.31 1.77 -7.69
CA GLY A 158 -8.44 2.42 -7.05
C GLY A 158 -9.45 1.49 -6.36
N ALA A 159 -9.20 0.18 -6.34
CA ALA A 159 -10.11 -0.76 -5.68
C ALA A 159 -10.15 -0.57 -4.16
N MET A 160 -11.32 -0.77 -3.55
CA MET A 160 -11.49 -0.81 -2.09
C MET A 160 -11.80 -2.23 -1.64
N VAL A 161 -10.79 -2.92 -1.13
CA VAL A 161 -10.90 -4.32 -0.69
C VAL A 161 -11.42 -4.35 0.75
N THR A 162 -12.63 -4.88 0.91
CA THR A 162 -13.36 -4.93 2.19
C THR A 162 -13.63 -6.38 2.65
N ARG A 163 -13.23 -7.36 1.85
CA ARG A 163 -13.40 -8.80 2.11
C ARG A 163 -12.23 -9.55 1.52
N ASP A 164 -12.02 -10.77 1.96
CA ASP A 164 -10.96 -11.64 1.48
C ASP A 164 -11.05 -11.88 -0.02
N VAL A 165 -9.86 -12.04 -0.62
CA VAL A 165 -9.69 -12.30 -2.04
C VAL A 165 -8.97 -13.65 -2.19
N PRO A 166 -9.58 -14.66 -2.81
CA PRO A 166 -8.95 -15.96 -3.02
C PRO A 166 -7.70 -15.89 -3.89
N ASP A 167 -6.84 -16.92 -3.80
CA ASP A 167 -5.68 -17.06 -4.66
C ASP A 167 -6.06 -16.90 -6.15
N HIS A 168 -5.11 -16.39 -6.94
CA HIS A 168 -5.24 -16.24 -8.38
C HIS A 168 -6.45 -15.43 -8.86
N SER A 169 -6.96 -14.51 -8.03
CA SER A 169 -8.13 -13.70 -8.36
C SER A 169 -7.76 -12.31 -8.87
N ILE A 170 -8.57 -11.79 -9.78
CA ILE A 170 -8.58 -10.38 -10.17
C ILE A 170 -9.75 -9.70 -9.44
N ALA A 171 -9.46 -8.74 -8.58
CA ALA A 171 -10.48 -8.00 -7.83
C ALA A 171 -10.49 -6.51 -8.20
N ALA A 172 -11.67 -5.95 -8.45
CA ALA A 172 -11.85 -4.56 -8.87
C ALA A 172 -13.09 -3.91 -8.27
N GLY A 173 -13.09 -2.58 -8.20
CA GLY A 173 -14.23 -1.78 -7.79
C GLY A 173 -14.19 -1.32 -6.33
N SER A 174 -15.24 -0.57 -5.92
CA SER A 174 -15.43 -0.05 -4.56
C SER A 174 -16.89 -0.24 -4.13
N PRO A 175 -17.21 -1.22 -3.28
CA PRO A 175 -16.32 -2.27 -2.76
C PRO A 175 -15.81 -3.21 -3.87
N ALA A 176 -14.59 -3.74 -3.69
CA ALA A 176 -14.00 -4.66 -4.65
C ALA A 176 -14.74 -6.00 -4.71
N LYS A 177 -14.87 -6.54 -5.92
CA LYS A 177 -15.40 -7.86 -6.20
C LYS A 177 -14.42 -8.63 -7.08
N VAL A 178 -14.35 -9.95 -6.93
CA VAL A 178 -13.63 -10.82 -7.86
C VAL A 178 -14.35 -10.77 -9.21
N ILE A 179 -13.59 -10.44 -10.27
CA ILE A 179 -14.08 -10.27 -11.63
C ILE A 179 -13.43 -11.21 -12.65
N GLY A 180 -12.44 -11.98 -12.22
CA GLY A 180 -11.72 -12.91 -13.08
C GLY A 180 -10.61 -13.64 -12.36
N SER A 181 -9.83 -14.41 -13.11
CA SER A 181 -8.67 -15.19 -12.66
C SER A 181 -7.40 -14.70 -13.34
N THR A 182 -6.31 -14.64 -12.56
CA THR A 182 -4.97 -14.36 -13.11
C THR A 182 -4.44 -15.54 -13.92
N ILE A 183 -4.84 -16.77 -13.63
CA ILE A 183 -4.49 -17.94 -14.43
C ILE A 183 -5.02 -17.79 -15.86
N ASP A 184 -6.27 -17.34 -16.01
CA ASP A 184 -6.85 -17.08 -17.32
C ASP A 184 -6.16 -15.90 -18.03
N LEU A 185 -5.82 -14.86 -17.29
CA LEU A 185 -5.08 -13.71 -17.79
C LEU A 185 -3.69 -14.11 -18.31
N ASP A 186 -3.00 -14.98 -17.57
CA ASP A 186 -1.62 -15.37 -17.84
C ASP A 186 -1.51 -16.48 -18.91
N ARG A 187 -2.60 -17.20 -19.22
CA ARG A 187 -2.61 -18.39 -20.07
C ARG A 187 -1.85 -18.22 -21.39
N GLY A 188 -2.08 -17.12 -22.10
CA GLY A 188 -1.41 -16.86 -23.38
C GLY A 188 0.10 -16.63 -23.25
N TYR A 189 0.55 -16.13 -22.11
CA TYR A 189 1.99 -15.93 -21.85
C TYR A 189 2.71 -17.22 -21.44
N LEU A 190 1.98 -18.16 -20.84
CA LEU A 190 2.53 -19.46 -20.42
C LEU A 190 2.89 -20.38 -21.60
N GLU A 191 2.47 -20.02 -22.81
CA GLU A 191 2.84 -20.73 -24.05
C GLU A 191 4.22 -20.30 -24.60
N ILE A 192 4.79 -19.20 -24.04
CA ILE A 192 6.12 -18.72 -24.43
C ILE A 192 7.18 -19.64 -23.80
N ASP A 193 8.14 -20.11 -24.63
CA ASP A 193 9.22 -21.01 -24.20
C ASP A 193 9.93 -20.49 -22.93
N GLY A 194 10.05 -21.35 -21.93
CA GLY A 194 10.72 -21.08 -20.66
C GLY A 194 9.94 -20.21 -19.67
N ILE A 195 8.73 -19.72 -20.01
CA ILE A 195 7.92 -18.91 -19.07
C ILE A 195 7.15 -19.81 -18.10
N ARG A 196 6.58 -20.91 -18.57
CA ARG A 196 5.83 -21.87 -17.72
C ARG A 196 6.69 -22.38 -16.57
N GLU A 197 7.95 -22.74 -16.84
CA GLU A 197 8.90 -23.25 -15.84
C GLU A 197 9.31 -22.21 -14.79
N GLN A 198 9.14 -20.92 -15.10
CA GLN A 198 9.43 -19.82 -14.20
C GLN A 198 8.19 -19.35 -13.44
N TYR A 199 7.01 -19.86 -13.77
CA TYR A 199 5.78 -19.45 -13.12
C TYR A 199 5.83 -19.78 -11.62
N PHE A 200 5.42 -18.84 -10.79
CA PHE A 200 5.61 -18.91 -9.31
C PHE A 200 4.84 -20.06 -8.66
N ASN A 201 3.77 -20.50 -9.27
CA ASN A 201 2.91 -21.59 -8.80
C ASN A 201 2.64 -22.58 -9.96
N GLN A 202 3.57 -23.49 -10.16
CA GLN A 202 3.51 -24.45 -11.27
C GLN A 202 2.34 -25.44 -11.16
N ASP A 203 1.86 -25.69 -9.93
CA ASP A 203 0.72 -26.59 -9.69
C ASP A 203 -0.61 -25.97 -10.11
N ALA A 204 -0.66 -24.66 -10.35
CA ALA A 204 -1.87 -23.94 -10.74
C ALA A 204 -2.05 -23.80 -12.27
N VAL A 205 -1.04 -24.16 -13.10
CA VAL A 205 -1.02 -23.92 -14.55
C VAL A 205 -0.64 -25.13 -15.40
#